data_516196c61edb1a82e381db0755f2481a
#
_entry.id   516196c61edb1a82e381db0755f2481a
#
_cell.length_a   1.000
_cell.length_b   1.000
_cell.length_c   1.000
_cell.angle_alpha   90.00
_cell.angle_beta   90.00
_cell.angle_gamma   90.00
#
_symmetry.space_group_name_H-M   'P 1'
#
loop_
_entity.id
_entity.type
_entity.pdbx_description
1 polymer ?
#
loop_
_entity_poly.entity_id
_entity_poly.type
_entity_poly.pdbx_seq_one_letter_code
_entity_poly.pdbx_strand_id
1 'polypeptide(L)'
;MDDYDRPLFYHMIKHAAGADRDVVDMVSGNPDWEAPDALRAGLAEYAEAPVDRFQYPPSEGLRDLREEIAERRGVDVGRVVVTNGAGEANYLAMACALATLDGKEVLLTDPVYPYYQGRTKMLNATPRFVAAEADGSLDPDAVEAAAGEETAAIVVNSPNNPTGAVYGRETKRELAAIAEENDALLVSDEVYDHFVFEDGAFATALAFDSERVAVTNSFSKSMAITGFRVGYAILPEWLVDAARTRHMLVNVAGSRPAQRAVLEALRETPAEYYEANRRLLAERIDTFCAALEAAGAEYTRPRGGFYVMARFNGYPGTLGNAERLVEEAGVAGMPGETFGESRTEWLRFALVTPRAEEAADRLAAFFA
;
A
#
# COMPACT_ATOMS: atom_id res chain seq x y z
N MET A 1 6.54 17.23 19.65
CA MET A 1 5.62 17.19 18.49
C MET A 1 6.24 17.80 17.21
N ASP A 2 7.48 18.21 17.26
CA ASP A 2 8.16 18.95 16.18
C ASP A 2 8.86 18.05 15.15
N ASP A 3 8.72 16.71 15.26
CA ASP A 3 9.40 15.73 14.41
C ASP A 3 8.52 15.06 13.34
N TYR A 4 7.29 15.60 13.11
CA TYR A 4 6.39 15.06 12.09
C TYR A 4 6.32 15.99 10.89
N ASP A 5 7.14 15.72 9.90
CA ASP A 5 6.97 16.36 8.61
C ASP A 5 5.72 15.83 7.90
N ARG A 6 4.92 16.75 7.37
CA ARG A 6 3.78 16.36 6.55
C ARG A 6 4.31 15.72 5.27
N PRO A 7 3.85 14.50 4.92
CA PRO A 7 4.33 13.84 3.71
C PRO A 7 4.18 14.72 2.47
N LEU A 8 5.19 14.76 1.61
CA LEU A 8 5.23 15.58 0.38
C LEU A 8 4.10 15.29 -0.61
N PHE A 9 3.40 14.16 -0.47
CA PHE A 9 2.19 13.84 -1.26
C PHE A 9 1.17 14.98 -1.25
N TYR A 10 0.87 15.53 -0.07
CA TYR A 10 -0.10 16.62 0.05
C TYR A 10 0.38 17.89 -0.65
N HIS A 11 1.67 18.16 -0.56
CA HIS A 11 2.29 19.32 -1.22
C HIS A 11 2.19 19.18 -2.75
N MET A 12 2.63 18.04 -3.30
CA MET A 12 2.63 17.79 -4.74
C MET A 12 1.22 17.76 -5.34
N ILE A 13 0.24 17.15 -4.66
CA ILE A 13 -1.17 17.17 -5.11
C ILE A 13 -1.69 18.61 -5.17
N LYS A 14 -1.40 19.40 -4.14
CA LYS A 14 -1.84 20.80 -4.10
C LYS A 14 -1.14 21.65 -5.15
N HIS A 15 0.16 21.45 -5.36
CA HIS A 15 0.96 22.16 -6.37
C HIS A 15 0.43 21.86 -7.79
N ALA A 16 0.22 20.58 -8.11
CA ALA A 16 -0.34 20.16 -9.39
C ALA A 16 -1.74 20.73 -9.63
N ALA A 17 -2.62 20.72 -8.61
CA ALA A 17 -3.97 21.28 -8.72
C ALA A 17 -4.01 22.81 -8.84
N GLY A 18 -2.96 23.50 -8.38
CA GLY A 18 -2.84 24.96 -8.44
C GLY A 18 -2.05 25.51 -9.65
N ALA A 19 -1.56 24.63 -10.53
CA ALA A 19 -0.79 25.06 -11.71
C ALA A 19 -1.65 25.81 -12.74
N ASP A 20 -1.08 26.82 -13.37
CA ASP A 20 -1.74 27.64 -14.43
C ASP A 20 -1.77 26.93 -15.80
N ARG A 21 -1.62 25.61 -15.82
CA ARG A 21 -1.63 24.80 -17.03
C ARG A 21 -2.36 23.48 -16.79
N ASP A 22 -2.67 22.78 -17.88
CA ASP A 22 -3.20 21.43 -17.81
C ASP A 22 -2.10 20.44 -17.34
N VAL A 23 -2.36 19.73 -16.26
CA VAL A 23 -1.43 18.79 -15.61
C VAL A 23 -2.03 17.38 -15.58
N VAL A 24 -1.23 16.40 -15.96
CA VAL A 24 -1.55 14.99 -15.73
C VAL A 24 -1.07 14.61 -14.33
N ASP A 25 -2.01 14.33 -13.43
CA ASP A 25 -1.69 13.86 -12.07
C ASP A 25 -1.27 12.41 -12.09
N MET A 26 0.01 12.15 -11.81
CA MET A 26 0.59 10.83 -11.56
C MET A 26 1.18 10.72 -10.15
N VAL A 27 0.81 11.64 -9.24
CA VAL A 27 1.16 11.61 -7.81
C VAL A 27 0.21 10.69 -7.07
N SER A 28 -1.10 10.85 -7.34
CA SER A 28 -2.17 10.19 -6.61
C SER A 28 -2.25 8.70 -6.95
N GLY A 29 -2.29 7.86 -5.94
CA GLY A 29 -2.52 6.42 -6.11
C GLY A 29 -4.01 6.05 -6.03
N ASN A 30 -4.88 6.86 -6.62
CA ASN A 30 -6.33 6.63 -6.66
C ASN A 30 -6.71 5.95 -7.98
N PRO A 31 -7.15 4.67 -7.95
CA PRO A 31 -7.61 4.01 -9.16
C PRO A 31 -8.71 4.79 -9.86
N ASP A 32 -8.65 4.83 -11.20
CA ASP A 32 -9.53 5.62 -12.08
C ASP A 32 -10.62 4.79 -12.80
N TRP A 33 -10.67 3.49 -12.52
CA TRP A 33 -11.74 2.64 -13.04
C TRP A 33 -12.96 2.62 -12.10
N GLU A 34 -14.09 2.18 -12.64
CA GLU A 34 -15.35 2.12 -11.90
C GLU A 34 -15.29 1.11 -10.76
N ALA A 35 -15.91 1.46 -9.63
CA ALA A 35 -16.13 0.51 -8.55
C ALA A 35 -17.08 -0.63 -9.02
N PRO A 36 -17.01 -1.83 -8.40
CA PRO A 36 -17.90 -2.93 -8.76
C PRO A 36 -19.39 -2.55 -8.67
N ASP A 37 -20.20 -2.99 -9.62
CA ASP A 37 -21.64 -2.76 -9.60
C ASP A 37 -22.31 -3.31 -8.34
N ALA A 38 -21.83 -4.46 -7.85
CA ALA A 38 -22.30 -5.07 -6.63
C ALA A 38 -22.07 -4.19 -5.37
N LEU A 39 -21.02 -3.39 -5.36
CA LEU A 39 -20.78 -2.42 -4.28
C LEU A 39 -21.85 -1.32 -4.28
N ARG A 40 -22.21 -0.82 -5.47
CA ARG A 40 -23.27 0.19 -5.63
C ARG A 40 -24.63 -0.38 -5.21
N ALA A 41 -24.91 -1.63 -5.61
CA ALA A 41 -26.13 -2.35 -5.22
C ALA A 41 -26.21 -2.51 -3.68
N GLY A 42 -25.13 -2.92 -3.04
CA GLY A 42 -25.06 -3.07 -1.58
C GLY A 42 -25.28 -1.75 -0.81
N LEU A 43 -24.82 -0.60 -1.35
CA LEU A 43 -25.13 0.71 -0.78
C LEU A 43 -26.61 1.08 -0.95
N ALA A 44 -27.20 0.82 -2.11
CA ALA A 44 -28.60 1.10 -2.36
C ALA A 44 -29.51 0.25 -1.46
N GLU A 45 -29.22 -1.04 -1.30
CA GLU A 45 -29.92 -1.92 -0.37
C GLU A 45 -29.80 -1.42 1.09
N TYR A 46 -28.61 -0.97 1.47
CA TYR A 46 -28.39 -0.47 2.82
C TYR A 46 -29.18 0.82 3.11
N ALA A 47 -29.42 1.67 2.11
CA ALA A 47 -30.19 2.89 2.27
C ALA A 47 -31.65 2.61 2.67
N GLU A 48 -32.20 1.45 2.27
CA GLU A 48 -33.56 0.99 2.61
C GLU A 48 -33.61 0.10 3.87
N ALA A 49 -32.47 -0.07 4.54
CA ALA A 49 -32.40 -0.94 5.71
C ALA A 49 -33.19 -0.38 6.90
N PRO A 50 -33.69 -1.24 7.82
CA PRO A 50 -34.39 -0.79 9.02
C PRO A 50 -33.44 -0.07 9.98
N VAL A 51 -34.01 0.78 10.86
CA VAL A 51 -33.29 1.72 11.71
C VAL A 51 -32.21 1.08 12.61
N ASP A 52 -32.36 -0.15 13.03
CA ASP A 52 -31.38 -0.89 13.82
C ASP A 52 -30.07 -1.17 13.04
N ARG A 53 -30.14 -1.14 11.73
CA ARG A 53 -28.97 -1.26 10.85
C ARG A 53 -28.16 0.04 10.74
N PHE A 54 -28.67 1.16 11.19
CA PHE A 54 -27.96 2.44 11.24
C PHE A 54 -27.20 2.64 12.57
N GLN A 55 -27.30 1.69 13.50
CA GLN A 55 -26.59 1.74 14.78
C GLN A 55 -25.15 1.24 14.64
N TYR A 56 -24.32 1.42 15.68
CA TYR A 56 -22.94 0.95 15.72
C TYR A 56 -22.84 -0.53 15.33
N PRO A 57 -21.93 -0.90 14.42
CA PRO A 57 -21.56 -2.29 14.22
C PRO A 57 -20.67 -2.81 15.36
N PRO A 58 -20.38 -4.11 15.43
CA PRO A 58 -19.29 -4.62 16.26
C PRO A 58 -17.98 -3.86 15.97
N SER A 59 -17.21 -3.56 17.01
CA SER A 59 -15.98 -2.77 16.87
C SER A 59 -14.97 -3.41 15.91
N GLU A 60 -14.81 -4.72 15.99
CA GLU A 60 -13.91 -5.48 15.11
C GLU A 60 -14.42 -5.66 13.66
N GLY A 61 -15.59 -5.12 13.35
CA GLY A 61 -16.23 -5.20 12.05
C GLY A 61 -17.42 -6.17 11.98
N LEU A 62 -18.25 -6.01 10.94
CA LEU A 62 -19.38 -6.91 10.69
C LEU A 62 -18.91 -8.35 10.62
N ARG A 63 -19.63 -9.23 11.33
CA ARG A 63 -19.27 -10.65 11.41
C ARG A 63 -19.24 -11.29 10.02
N ASP A 64 -20.26 -11.07 9.22
CA ASP A 64 -20.34 -11.64 7.87
C ASP A 64 -19.18 -11.20 6.98
N LEU A 65 -18.72 -9.94 7.10
CA LEU A 65 -17.55 -9.44 6.37
C LEU A 65 -16.25 -10.10 6.84
N ARG A 66 -16.10 -10.29 8.15
CA ARG A 66 -14.92 -10.98 8.70
C ARG A 66 -14.90 -12.45 8.30
N GLU A 67 -16.05 -13.12 8.29
CA GLU A 67 -16.19 -14.51 7.83
C GLU A 67 -15.82 -14.63 6.35
N GLU A 68 -16.32 -13.73 5.49
CA GLU A 68 -15.97 -13.68 4.07
C GLU A 68 -14.47 -13.46 3.82
N ILE A 69 -13.84 -12.54 4.57
CA ILE A 69 -12.39 -12.32 4.51
C ILE A 69 -11.64 -13.56 4.98
N ALA A 70 -12.05 -14.15 6.10
CA ALA A 70 -11.40 -15.31 6.68
C ALA A 70 -11.43 -16.52 5.75
N GLU A 71 -12.57 -16.79 5.12
CA GLU A 71 -12.74 -17.86 4.13
C GLU A 71 -11.81 -17.68 2.93
N ARG A 72 -11.78 -16.47 2.35
CA ARG A 72 -10.92 -16.13 1.20
C ARG A 72 -9.43 -16.21 1.50
N ARG A 73 -9.07 -15.93 2.74
CA ARG A 73 -7.66 -15.93 3.19
C ARG A 73 -7.23 -17.25 3.85
N GLY A 74 -8.16 -18.17 4.08
CA GLY A 74 -7.89 -19.47 4.70
C GLY A 74 -7.45 -19.37 6.16
N VAL A 75 -8.04 -18.45 6.93
CA VAL A 75 -7.67 -18.20 8.34
C VAL A 75 -8.89 -18.28 9.27
N ASP A 76 -8.63 -18.37 10.58
CA ASP A 76 -9.70 -18.26 11.57
C ASP A 76 -10.29 -16.84 11.61
N VAL A 77 -11.62 -16.73 11.66
CA VAL A 77 -12.34 -15.44 11.71
C VAL A 77 -11.98 -14.62 12.94
N GLY A 78 -11.58 -15.28 14.02
CA GLY A 78 -11.09 -14.61 15.23
C GLY A 78 -9.86 -13.72 15.00
N ARG A 79 -9.04 -14.05 14.01
CA ARG A 79 -7.83 -13.30 13.65
C ARG A 79 -8.09 -12.04 12.82
N VAL A 80 -9.31 -11.87 12.28
CA VAL A 80 -9.66 -10.78 11.37
C VAL A 80 -10.20 -9.59 12.16
N VAL A 81 -9.63 -8.41 11.92
CA VAL A 81 -10.11 -7.11 12.40
C VAL A 81 -10.31 -6.20 11.20
N VAL A 82 -11.55 -5.73 10.98
CA VAL A 82 -11.86 -4.74 9.93
C VAL A 82 -11.45 -3.35 10.41
N THR A 83 -10.81 -2.60 9.54
CA THR A 83 -10.15 -1.32 9.86
C THR A 83 -10.55 -0.21 8.89
N ASN A 84 -10.22 1.04 9.22
CA ASN A 84 -10.40 2.21 8.34
C ASN A 84 -9.31 2.25 7.25
N GLY A 85 -9.30 1.21 6.39
CA GLY A 85 -8.29 0.99 5.36
C GLY A 85 -6.99 0.40 5.92
N ALA A 86 -6.07 0.00 5.01
CA ALA A 86 -4.77 -0.57 5.36
C ALA A 86 -3.92 0.37 6.24
N GLY A 87 -4.16 1.68 6.16
CA GLY A 87 -3.47 2.66 7.01
C GLY A 87 -3.66 2.41 8.50
N GLU A 88 -4.89 2.10 8.94
CA GLU A 88 -5.14 1.72 10.32
C GLU A 88 -4.68 0.29 10.60
N ALA A 89 -4.86 -0.64 9.66
CA ALA A 89 -4.39 -2.02 9.83
C ALA A 89 -2.89 -2.08 10.16
N ASN A 90 -2.08 -1.35 9.39
CA ASN A 90 -0.63 -1.21 9.63
C ASN A 90 -0.34 -0.54 10.98
N TYR A 91 -1.07 0.53 11.32
CA TYR A 91 -0.91 1.20 12.61
C TYR A 91 -1.18 0.24 13.77
N LEU A 92 -2.27 -0.53 13.71
CA LEU A 92 -2.62 -1.48 14.78
C LEU A 92 -1.58 -2.56 14.94
N ALA A 93 -1.13 -3.17 13.83
CA ALA A 93 -0.10 -4.21 13.87
C ALA A 93 1.21 -3.68 14.50
N MET A 94 1.71 -2.54 14.02
CA MET A 94 2.94 -1.91 14.53
C MET A 94 2.79 -1.47 16.00
N ALA A 95 1.67 -0.83 16.34
CA ALA A 95 1.44 -0.31 17.69
C ALA A 95 1.28 -1.43 18.72
N CYS A 96 0.66 -2.55 18.34
CA CYS A 96 0.50 -3.70 19.22
C CYS A 96 1.83 -4.45 19.38
N ALA A 97 2.61 -4.63 18.30
CA ALA A 97 3.95 -5.20 18.39
C ALA A 97 4.84 -4.39 19.37
N LEU A 98 4.95 -3.08 19.15
CA LEU A 98 5.74 -2.17 20.00
C LEU A 98 5.25 -2.06 21.46
N ALA A 99 3.98 -2.36 21.73
CA ALA A 99 3.44 -2.37 23.08
C ALA A 99 3.63 -3.71 23.80
N THR A 100 3.82 -4.80 23.07
CA THR A 100 3.83 -6.17 23.62
C THR A 100 5.25 -6.76 23.62
N LEU A 101 6.06 -6.42 22.63
CA LEU A 101 7.43 -6.87 22.49
C LEU A 101 8.42 -5.88 23.12
N ASP A 102 9.59 -6.35 23.51
CA ASP A 102 10.58 -5.55 24.21
C ASP A 102 11.28 -4.53 23.29
N GLY A 103 11.43 -4.85 22.01
CA GLY A 103 12.11 -4.01 21.04
C GLY A 103 11.42 -2.66 20.78
N LYS A 104 12.19 -1.68 20.33
CA LYS A 104 11.74 -0.30 20.00
C LYS A 104 12.13 0.13 18.60
N GLU A 105 12.63 -0.77 17.79
CA GLU A 105 12.96 -0.52 16.39
C GLU A 105 11.93 -1.14 15.46
N VAL A 106 11.67 -0.47 14.34
CA VAL A 106 10.88 -0.99 13.22
C VAL A 106 11.77 -1.00 11.98
N LEU A 107 12.03 -2.20 11.44
CA LEU A 107 12.75 -2.34 10.18
C LEU A 107 11.81 -2.02 9.03
N LEU A 108 12.27 -1.16 8.13
CA LEU A 108 11.59 -0.69 6.92
C LEU A 108 12.51 -0.88 5.72
N THR A 109 11.96 -1.03 4.54
CA THR A 109 12.76 -1.01 3.31
C THR A 109 13.15 0.42 2.94
N ASP A 110 14.22 0.61 2.16
CA ASP A 110 14.54 1.85 1.47
C ASP A 110 14.68 1.53 -0.04
N PRO A 111 13.80 2.01 -0.91
CA PRO A 111 12.73 2.99 -0.66
C PRO A 111 11.52 2.40 0.08
N VAL A 112 10.77 3.29 0.73
CA VAL A 112 9.61 2.93 1.53
C VAL A 112 8.44 3.89 1.34
N TYR A 113 7.21 3.39 1.47
CA TYR A 113 6.04 4.25 1.58
C TYR A 113 6.11 5.10 2.86
N PRO A 114 6.19 6.44 2.77
CA PRO A 114 6.65 7.31 3.87
C PRO A 114 5.78 7.27 5.13
N TYR A 115 4.53 6.81 5.01
CA TYR A 115 3.64 6.71 6.17
C TYR A 115 4.08 5.63 7.18
N TYR A 116 4.87 4.62 6.79
CA TYR A 116 5.40 3.65 7.77
C TYR A 116 6.42 4.31 8.68
N GLN A 117 7.35 5.09 8.11
CA GLN A 117 8.31 5.88 8.89
C GLN A 117 7.58 6.86 9.84
N GLY A 118 6.59 7.58 9.32
CA GLY A 118 5.80 8.52 10.12
C GLY A 118 5.08 7.83 11.28
N ARG A 119 4.48 6.65 11.04
CA ARG A 119 3.84 5.85 12.10
C ARG A 119 4.83 5.35 13.13
N THR A 120 5.99 4.89 12.72
CA THR A 120 7.06 4.46 13.62
C THR A 120 7.43 5.56 14.58
N LYS A 121 7.71 6.76 14.07
CA LYS A 121 8.01 7.95 14.90
C LYS A 121 6.82 8.32 15.82
N MET A 122 5.59 8.31 15.29
CA MET A 122 4.37 8.60 16.06
C MET A 122 4.17 7.62 17.23
N LEU A 123 4.66 6.40 17.10
CA LEU A 123 4.64 5.38 18.14
C LEU A 123 5.85 5.45 19.09
N ASN A 124 6.68 6.49 18.99
CA ASN A 124 7.91 6.68 19.75
C ASN A 124 8.91 5.52 19.56
N ALA A 125 8.93 4.94 18.37
CA ALA A 125 9.86 3.90 17.96
C ALA A 125 10.86 4.47 16.93
N THR A 126 11.98 3.77 16.76
CA THR A 126 13.04 4.15 15.84
C THR A 126 12.88 3.42 14.51
N PRO A 127 12.71 4.12 13.39
CA PRO A 127 12.75 3.48 12.07
C PRO A 127 14.19 3.14 11.72
N ARG A 128 14.42 1.91 11.29
CA ARG A 128 15.70 1.42 10.77
C ARG A 128 15.47 0.93 9.34
N PHE A 129 16.37 1.32 8.43
CA PHE A 129 16.17 1.06 7.00
C PHE A 129 17.10 -0.02 6.48
N VAL A 130 16.56 -0.87 5.61
CA VAL A 130 17.29 -1.87 4.84
C VAL A 130 17.14 -1.50 3.36
N ALA A 131 18.25 -1.25 2.68
CA ALA A 131 18.22 -0.88 1.27
C ALA A 131 17.71 -2.03 0.41
N ALA A 132 16.77 -1.73 -0.48
CA ALA A 132 16.36 -2.66 -1.52
C ALA A 132 17.39 -2.64 -2.67
N GLU A 133 17.44 -3.73 -3.42
CA GLU A 133 18.25 -3.88 -4.61
C GLU A 133 17.85 -2.88 -5.73
N ALA A 134 18.65 -2.81 -6.78
CA ALA A 134 18.41 -1.88 -7.88
C ALA A 134 17.04 -2.09 -8.57
N ASP A 135 16.57 -3.33 -8.65
CA ASP A 135 15.26 -3.70 -9.20
C ASP A 135 14.10 -3.59 -8.19
N GLY A 136 14.39 -3.16 -6.96
CA GLY A 136 13.44 -3.03 -5.86
C GLY A 136 13.20 -4.33 -5.09
N SER A 137 13.87 -5.43 -5.41
CA SER A 137 13.82 -6.65 -4.61
C SER A 137 14.47 -6.43 -3.23
N LEU A 138 14.09 -7.26 -2.28
CA LEU A 138 14.61 -7.22 -0.92
C LEU A 138 15.45 -8.48 -0.68
N ASP A 139 16.70 -8.28 -0.28
CA ASP A 139 17.60 -9.34 0.15
C ASP A 139 17.30 -9.73 1.60
N PRO A 140 16.85 -10.95 1.89
CA PRO A 140 16.60 -11.42 3.24
C PRO A 140 17.86 -11.41 4.11
N ASP A 141 19.04 -11.69 3.57
CA ASP A 141 20.29 -11.68 4.33
C ASP A 141 20.59 -10.26 4.87
N ALA A 142 20.27 -9.23 4.08
CA ALA A 142 20.41 -7.84 4.53
C ALA A 142 19.39 -7.49 5.64
N VAL A 143 18.19 -8.07 5.61
CA VAL A 143 17.20 -7.92 6.69
C VAL A 143 17.65 -8.64 7.94
N GLU A 144 18.16 -9.87 7.83
CA GLU A 144 18.71 -10.65 8.94
C GLU A 144 19.86 -9.90 9.63
N ALA A 145 20.81 -9.37 8.85
CA ALA A 145 21.92 -8.59 9.38
C ALA A 145 21.48 -7.29 10.09
N ALA A 146 20.31 -6.76 9.73
CA ALA A 146 19.76 -5.55 10.37
C ALA A 146 18.86 -5.87 11.56
N ALA A 147 18.25 -7.05 11.63
CA ALA A 147 17.39 -7.47 12.73
C ALA A 147 18.19 -7.76 14.01
N GLY A 148 17.56 -7.64 15.18
CA GLY A 148 18.19 -7.90 16.46
C GLY A 148 17.21 -7.71 17.63
N GLU A 149 17.71 -7.78 18.86
CA GLU A 149 16.94 -7.71 20.10
C GLU A 149 16.04 -6.45 20.21
N GLU A 150 16.46 -5.35 19.58
CA GLU A 150 15.68 -4.10 19.55
C GLU A 150 14.59 -4.08 18.48
N THR A 151 14.52 -5.08 17.59
CA THR A 151 13.55 -5.13 16.51
C THR A 151 12.19 -5.63 17.02
N ALA A 152 11.19 -4.75 17.07
CA ALA A 152 9.81 -5.11 17.41
C ALA A 152 8.98 -5.50 16.17
N ALA A 153 9.28 -4.91 15.01
CA ALA A 153 8.56 -5.23 13.79
C ALA A 153 9.43 -5.07 12.55
N ILE A 154 9.15 -5.90 11.54
CA ILE A 154 9.66 -5.80 10.17
C ILE A 154 8.46 -5.49 9.29
N VAL A 155 8.43 -4.34 8.61
CA VAL A 155 7.30 -3.94 7.78
C VAL A 155 7.70 -3.96 6.32
N VAL A 156 7.00 -4.78 5.54
CA VAL A 156 7.20 -4.89 4.09
C VAL A 156 5.89 -4.65 3.35
N ASN A 157 5.98 -4.04 2.19
CA ASN A 157 4.85 -3.86 1.28
C ASN A 157 5.15 -4.58 -0.04
N SER A 158 4.29 -5.54 -0.40
CA SER A 158 4.46 -6.31 -1.64
C SER A 158 3.11 -6.72 -2.23
N PRO A 159 2.81 -6.36 -3.49
CA PRO A 159 3.65 -5.54 -4.38
C PRO A 159 4.01 -4.17 -3.80
N ASN A 160 5.20 -3.67 -4.12
CA ASN A 160 5.81 -2.53 -3.42
C ASN A 160 5.40 -1.17 -4.01
N ASN A 161 5.11 -0.23 -3.15
CA ASN A 161 5.09 1.19 -3.43
C ASN A 161 6.34 1.82 -2.77
N PRO A 162 7.33 2.32 -3.56
CA PRO A 162 7.17 2.88 -4.91
C PRO A 162 7.69 2.02 -6.08
N THR A 163 8.39 0.92 -5.86
CA THR A 163 9.20 0.25 -6.89
C THR A 163 8.42 -0.68 -7.83
N GLY A 164 7.24 -1.15 -7.40
CA GLY A 164 6.51 -2.21 -8.10
C GLY A 164 7.12 -3.61 -7.97
N ALA A 165 8.13 -3.78 -7.12
CA ALA A 165 8.71 -5.09 -6.84
C ALA A 165 7.70 -6.02 -6.15
N VAL A 166 7.78 -7.30 -6.45
CA VAL A 166 6.96 -8.35 -5.84
C VAL A 166 7.87 -9.30 -5.09
N TYR A 167 7.69 -9.39 -3.78
CA TYR A 167 8.42 -10.34 -2.93
C TYR A 167 7.74 -11.70 -3.02
N GLY A 168 8.49 -12.66 -3.55
CA GLY A 168 8.01 -14.01 -3.81
C GLY A 168 7.88 -14.85 -2.54
N ARG A 169 7.48 -16.11 -2.75
CA ARG A 169 7.24 -17.06 -1.65
C ARG A 169 8.48 -17.27 -0.78
N GLU A 170 9.66 -17.42 -1.40
CA GLU A 170 10.90 -17.68 -0.69
C GLU A 170 11.29 -16.48 0.18
N THR A 171 11.38 -15.29 -0.40
CA THR A 171 11.68 -14.06 0.33
C THR A 171 10.75 -13.88 1.54
N LYS A 172 9.41 -14.05 1.35
CA LYS A 172 8.47 -13.89 2.47
C LYS A 172 8.62 -14.97 3.53
N ARG A 173 9.00 -16.21 3.14
CA ARG A 173 9.28 -17.29 4.08
C ARG A 173 10.48 -16.96 4.95
N GLU A 174 11.55 -16.46 4.36
CA GLU A 174 12.76 -16.06 5.06
C GLU A 174 12.50 -14.87 5.98
N LEU A 175 11.76 -13.86 5.54
CA LEU A 175 11.34 -12.74 6.40
C LEU A 175 10.51 -13.18 7.60
N ALA A 176 9.64 -14.19 7.43
CA ALA A 176 8.87 -14.75 8.54
C ALA A 176 9.80 -15.48 9.55
N ALA A 177 10.78 -16.22 9.05
CA ALA A 177 11.78 -16.89 9.91
C ALA A 177 12.64 -15.88 10.67
N ILE A 178 13.11 -14.83 10.01
CA ILE A 178 13.86 -13.72 10.66
C ILE A 178 13.04 -13.08 11.77
N ALA A 179 11.74 -12.86 11.53
CA ALA A 179 10.85 -12.32 12.56
C ALA A 179 10.71 -13.25 13.76
N GLU A 180 10.61 -14.57 13.54
CA GLU A 180 10.58 -15.57 14.61
C GLU A 180 11.88 -15.62 15.42
N GLU A 181 13.01 -15.64 14.75
CA GLU A 181 14.34 -15.71 15.37
C GLU A 181 14.68 -14.50 16.24
N ASN A 182 14.11 -13.34 15.90
CA ASN A 182 14.32 -12.08 16.61
C ASN A 182 13.16 -11.67 17.53
N ASP A 183 12.20 -12.56 17.78
CA ASP A 183 11.01 -12.28 18.57
C ASP A 183 10.22 -11.04 18.09
N ALA A 184 10.31 -10.74 16.80
CA ALA A 184 9.69 -9.59 16.14
C ALA A 184 8.37 -9.97 15.44
N LEU A 185 7.63 -8.97 14.95
CA LEU A 185 6.43 -9.17 14.11
C LEU A 185 6.74 -8.81 12.66
N LEU A 186 6.55 -9.74 11.72
CA LEU A 186 6.49 -9.40 10.30
C LEU A 186 5.11 -8.82 9.97
N VAL A 187 5.06 -7.56 9.54
CA VAL A 187 3.86 -6.91 9.00
C VAL A 187 3.97 -6.88 7.49
N SER A 188 3.19 -7.74 6.81
CA SER A 188 3.12 -7.80 5.35
C SER A 188 1.92 -6.99 4.85
N ASP A 189 2.18 -5.79 4.31
CA ASP A 189 1.15 -4.99 3.64
C ASP A 189 0.95 -5.50 2.21
N GLU A 190 -0.21 -6.10 1.95
CA GLU A 190 -0.56 -6.77 0.71
C GLU A 190 -1.63 -6.01 -0.08
N VAL A 191 -1.74 -4.69 0.09
CA VAL A 191 -2.81 -3.86 -0.49
C VAL A 191 -2.86 -3.85 -2.02
N TYR A 192 -1.80 -4.31 -2.69
CA TYR A 192 -1.70 -4.43 -4.15
C TYR A 192 -1.74 -5.87 -4.67
N ASP A 193 -2.12 -6.85 -3.87
CA ASP A 193 -2.09 -8.29 -4.20
C ASP A 193 -2.91 -8.69 -5.45
N HIS A 194 -3.93 -7.92 -5.82
CA HIS A 194 -4.70 -8.09 -7.06
C HIS A 194 -3.95 -7.63 -8.33
N PHE A 195 -2.88 -6.85 -8.19
CA PHE A 195 -2.12 -6.26 -9.28
C PHE A 195 -0.73 -6.91 -9.38
N VAL A 196 -0.70 -8.18 -9.71
CA VAL A 196 0.52 -8.95 -9.98
C VAL A 196 0.45 -9.38 -11.44
N PHE A 197 1.52 -9.13 -12.20
CA PHE A 197 1.55 -9.29 -13.65
C PHE A 197 2.23 -10.59 -14.11
N GLU A 198 2.87 -11.32 -13.20
CA GLU A 198 3.51 -12.61 -13.45
C GLU A 198 2.86 -13.69 -12.60
N ASP A 199 2.40 -14.76 -13.21
CA ASP A 199 1.79 -15.88 -12.51
C ASP A 199 2.77 -16.51 -11.51
N GLY A 200 2.30 -16.72 -10.28
CA GLY A 200 3.10 -17.34 -9.21
C GLY A 200 4.19 -16.43 -8.59
N ALA A 201 4.35 -15.19 -9.04
CA ALA A 201 5.34 -14.28 -8.50
C ALA A 201 5.01 -13.83 -7.06
N PHE A 202 3.73 -13.77 -6.71
CA PHE A 202 3.27 -13.35 -5.38
C PHE A 202 2.84 -14.54 -4.54
N ALA A 203 3.18 -14.49 -3.25
CA ALA A 203 2.60 -15.34 -2.22
C ALA A 203 2.20 -14.47 -1.02
N THR A 204 1.05 -14.73 -0.43
CA THR A 204 0.70 -14.09 0.84
C THR A 204 1.60 -14.60 1.96
N ALA A 205 1.95 -13.74 2.92
CA ALA A 205 2.71 -14.14 4.09
C ALA A 205 1.92 -15.10 5.03
N LEU A 206 0.60 -15.19 4.85
CA LEU A 206 -0.24 -16.20 5.55
C LEU A 206 0.03 -17.64 5.10
N ALA A 207 0.75 -17.84 3.98
CA ALA A 207 1.09 -19.19 3.48
C ALA A 207 2.12 -19.91 4.37
N PHE A 208 2.67 -19.23 5.35
CA PHE A 208 3.62 -19.76 6.31
C PHE A 208 2.93 -19.90 7.66
N ASP A 209 3.08 -21.05 8.30
CA ASP A 209 2.51 -21.32 9.64
C ASP A 209 3.42 -20.65 10.69
N SER A 210 3.29 -19.33 10.80
CA SER A 210 4.06 -18.50 11.72
C SER A 210 3.15 -17.65 12.59
N GLU A 211 3.38 -17.67 13.89
CA GLU A 211 2.72 -16.80 14.85
C GLU A 211 3.34 -15.39 14.93
N ARG A 212 4.34 -15.13 14.10
CA ARG A 212 5.00 -13.83 14.01
C ARG A 212 4.63 -13.05 12.72
N VAL A 213 3.53 -13.46 12.06
CA VAL A 213 3.07 -12.80 10.82
C VAL A 213 1.72 -12.13 11.03
N ALA A 214 1.67 -10.84 10.71
CA ALA A 214 0.46 -10.08 10.48
C ALA A 214 0.37 -9.69 9.00
N VAL A 215 -0.80 -9.88 8.39
CA VAL A 215 -1.09 -9.40 7.04
C VAL A 215 -2.08 -8.25 7.12
N THR A 216 -1.79 -7.17 6.42
CA THR A 216 -2.67 -6.02 6.30
C THR A 216 -3.08 -5.81 4.85
N ASN A 217 -4.34 -5.43 4.64
CA ASN A 217 -4.87 -5.21 3.30
C ASN A 217 -6.06 -4.22 3.32
N SER A 218 -6.54 -3.83 2.14
CA SER A 218 -7.75 -3.03 2.00
C SER A 218 -8.40 -3.23 0.63
N PHE A 219 -9.66 -2.84 0.53
CA PHE A 219 -10.42 -2.85 -0.72
C PHE A 219 -10.25 -1.54 -1.51
N SER A 220 -9.49 -0.60 -0.97
CA SER A 220 -9.25 0.73 -1.55
C SER A 220 -8.72 0.68 -2.97
N LYS A 221 -7.83 -0.27 -3.28
CA LYS A 221 -7.16 -0.36 -4.58
C LYS A 221 -7.87 -1.35 -5.51
N SER A 222 -8.11 -2.57 -5.05
CA SER A 222 -8.74 -3.62 -5.84
C SER A 222 -10.15 -3.28 -6.32
N MET A 223 -10.91 -2.49 -5.55
CA MET A 223 -12.28 -2.08 -5.88
C MET A 223 -12.41 -0.59 -6.25
N ALA A 224 -11.31 0.15 -6.38
CA ALA A 224 -11.31 1.60 -6.67
C ALA A 224 -12.15 2.43 -5.68
N ILE A 225 -12.09 2.12 -4.39
CA ILE A 225 -12.93 2.74 -3.34
C ILE A 225 -12.10 3.38 -2.22
N THR A 226 -11.08 4.12 -2.58
CA THR A 226 -10.16 4.73 -1.59
C THR A 226 -10.89 5.56 -0.52
N GLY A 227 -12.02 6.20 -0.87
CA GLY A 227 -12.85 7.01 0.01
C GLY A 227 -13.73 6.22 0.98
N PHE A 228 -13.95 4.93 0.77
CA PHE A 228 -14.79 4.09 1.65
C PHE A 228 -14.11 3.76 2.97
N ARG A 229 -12.79 3.79 3.00
CA ARG A 229 -12.01 3.51 4.19
C ARG A 229 -12.30 2.13 4.80
N VAL A 230 -12.30 1.07 3.99
CA VAL A 230 -12.45 -0.31 4.46
C VAL A 230 -11.18 -1.10 4.14
N GLY A 231 -10.59 -1.65 5.18
CA GLY A 231 -9.45 -2.55 5.11
C GLY A 231 -9.54 -3.58 6.24
N TYR A 232 -8.51 -4.38 6.40
CA TYR A 232 -8.45 -5.37 7.46
C TYR A 232 -7.00 -5.70 7.85
N ALA A 233 -6.85 -6.17 9.08
CA ALA A 233 -5.66 -6.85 9.57
C ALA A 233 -6.02 -8.30 9.88
N ILE A 234 -5.15 -9.21 9.49
CA ILE A 234 -5.14 -10.61 9.95
C ILE A 234 -3.94 -10.74 10.87
N LEU A 235 -4.21 -10.93 12.14
CA LEU A 235 -3.23 -10.85 13.20
C LEU A 235 -2.93 -12.26 13.78
N PRO A 236 -1.75 -12.50 14.32
CA PRO A 236 -1.52 -13.64 15.16
C PRO A 236 -2.39 -13.54 16.43
N GLU A 237 -2.80 -14.69 16.99
CA GLU A 237 -3.78 -14.76 18.08
C GLU A 237 -3.39 -13.88 19.28
N TRP A 238 -2.12 -13.87 19.64
CA TRP A 238 -1.62 -13.11 20.79
C TRP A 238 -1.74 -11.58 20.65
N LEU A 239 -1.94 -11.04 19.43
CA LEU A 239 -2.13 -9.59 19.17
C LEU A 239 -3.60 -9.18 19.03
N VAL A 240 -4.52 -10.13 18.80
CA VAL A 240 -5.90 -9.83 18.43
C VAL A 240 -6.61 -8.96 19.47
N ASP A 241 -6.55 -9.32 20.73
CA ASP A 241 -7.27 -8.61 21.79
C ASP A 241 -6.70 -7.19 22.02
N ALA A 242 -5.38 -7.05 21.95
CA ALA A 242 -4.73 -5.75 22.04
C ALA A 242 -5.14 -4.84 20.85
N ALA A 243 -5.18 -5.39 19.65
CA ALA A 243 -5.58 -4.67 18.45
C ALA A 243 -7.06 -4.26 18.47
N ARG A 244 -7.96 -5.16 18.86
CA ARG A 244 -9.40 -4.87 19.01
C ARG A 244 -9.64 -3.78 20.05
N THR A 245 -8.97 -3.86 21.19
CA THR A 245 -9.08 -2.84 22.23
C THR A 245 -8.61 -1.49 21.73
N ARG A 246 -7.45 -1.44 21.08
CA ARG A 246 -6.89 -0.19 20.53
C ARG A 246 -7.78 0.39 19.41
N HIS A 247 -8.27 -0.44 18.51
CA HIS A 247 -9.22 -0.03 17.47
C HIS A 247 -10.49 0.57 18.07
N MET A 248 -11.09 -0.11 19.06
CA MET A 248 -12.29 0.38 19.74
C MET A 248 -12.07 1.73 20.44
N LEU A 249 -10.93 1.91 21.11
CA LEU A 249 -10.62 3.17 21.81
C LEU A 249 -10.37 4.35 20.85
N VAL A 250 -9.91 4.10 19.63
CA VAL A 250 -9.64 5.14 18.63
C VAL A 250 -10.88 5.43 17.77
N ASN A 251 -11.57 4.41 17.28
CA ASN A 251 -12.62 4.55 16.27
C ASN A 251 -14.01 4.16 16.74
N VAL A 252 -14.13 3.52 17.90
CA VAL A 252 -15.35 2.84 18.37
C VAL A 252 -15.70 1.66 17.46
N ALA A 253 -15.97 1.95 16.17
CA ALA A 253 -16.25 0.97 15.11
C ALA A 253 -16.04 1.62 13.75
N GLY A 254 -15.81 0.79 12.72
CA GLY A 254 -15.75 1.24 11.34
C GLY A 254 -17.12 1.55 10.72
N SER A 255 -17.12 2.17 9.55
CA SER A 255 -18.35 2.53 8.81
C SER A 255 -19.18 1.30 8.42
N ARG A 256 -20.36 1.14 9.05
CA ARG A 256 -21.27 0.02 8.77
C ARG A 256 -21.76 -0.02 7.31
N PRO A 257 -22.22 1.10 6.70
CA PRO A 257 -22.62 1.11 5.29
C PRO A 257 -21.50 0.71 4.33
N ALA A 258 -20.28 1.21 4.59
CA ALA A 258 -19.13 0.86 3.76
C ALA A 258 -18.77 -0.63 3.86
N GLN A 259 -18.81 -1.19 5.07
CA GLN A 259 -18.57 -2.62 5.30
C GLN A 259 -19.64 -3.50 4.62
N ARG A 260 -20.92 -3.10 4.65
CA ARG A 260 -22.00 -3.83 4.00
C ARG A 260 -21.83 -3.81 2.48
N ALA A 261 -21.52 -2.65 1.91
CA ALA A 261 -21.28 -2.52 0.48
C ALA A 261 -20.07 -3.37 0.01
N VAL A 262 -19.00 -3.39 0.78
CA VAL A 262 -17.81 -4.21 0.50
C VAL A 262 -18.14 -5.70 0.60
N LEU A 263 -18.93 -6.12 1.59
CA LEU A 263 -19.37 -7.51 1.70
C LEU A 263 -20.14 -7.97 0.45
N GLU A 264 -21.07 -7.15 -0.03
CA GLU A 264 -21.82 -7.45 -1.25
C GLU A 264 -20.89 -7.53 -2.47
N ALA A 265 -19.96 -6.57 -2.57
CA ALA A 265 -18.96 -6.57 -3.63
C ALA A 265 -18.06 -7.82 -3.58
N LEU A 266 -17.65 -8.27 -2.42
CA LEU A 266 -16.83 -9.49 -2.29
C LEU A 266 -17.59 -10.71 -2.82
N ARG A 267 -18.88 -10.83 -2.54
CA ARG A 267 -19.70 -11.98 -2.90
C ARG A 267 -20.06 -12.04 -4.37
N GLU A 268 -20.38 -10.88 -4.95
CA GLU A 268 -21.04 -10.80 -6.25
C GLU A 268 -20.16 -10.24 -7.38
N THR A 269 -18.97 -9.69 -7.07
CA THR A 269 -18.07 -9.19 -8.11
C THR A 269 -17.37 -10.36 -8.81
N PRO A 270 -17.53 -10.50 -10.13
CA PRO A 270 -16.92 -11.58 -10.88
C PRO A 270 -15.40 -11.39 -11.01
N ALA A 271 -14.67 -12.48 -11.22
CA ALA A 271 -13.21 -12.47 -11.38
C ALA A 271 -12.75 -11.57 -12.54
N GLU A 272 -13.56 -11.50 -13.60
CA GLU A 272 -13.31 -10.70 -14.80
C GLU A 272 -13.14 -9.20 -14.51
N TYR A 273 -13.78 -8.69 -13.46
CA TYR A 273 -13.58 -7.30 -13.01
C TYR A 273 -12.11 -7.03 -12.62
N TYR A 274 -11.55 -7.89 -11.79
CA TYR A 274 -10.17 -7.76 -11.34
C TYR A 274 -9.16 -8.02 -12.47
N GLU A 275 -9.46 -8.99 -13.32
CA GLU A 275 -8.64 -9.32 -14.48
C GLU A 275 -8.61 -8.19 -15.52
N ALA A 276 -9.76 -7.55 -15.78
CA ALA A 276 -9.84 -6.40 -16.68
C ALA A 276 -9.00 -5.23 -16.20
N ASN A 277 -9.07 -4.91 -14.90
CA ASN A 277 -8.29 -3.84 -14.30
C ASN A 277 -6.77 -4.15 -14.28
N ARG A 278 -6.40 -5.41 -14.06
CA ARG A 278 -5.01 -5.86 -14.16
C ARG A 278 -4.48 -5.73 -15.59
N ARG A 279 -5.24 -6.13 -16.62
CA ARG A 279 -4.86 -5.94 -18.02
C ARG A 279 -4.71 -4.48 -18.38
N LEU A 280 -5.67 -3.63 -18.00
CA LEU A 280 -5.60 -2.18 -18.21
C LEU A 280 -4.28 -1.59 -17.64
N LEU A 281 -3.92 -1.99 -16.43
CA LEU A 281 -2.67 -1.51 -15.81
C LEU A 281 -1.43 -2.06 -16.52
N ALA A 282 -1.42 -3.32 -16.92
CA ALA A 282 -0.30 -3.90 -17.67
C ALA A 282 -0.08 -3.16 -19.00
N GLU A 283 -1.14 -2.84 -19.75
CA GLU A 283 -1.07 -2.07 -20.99
C GLU A 283 -0.52 -0.65 -20.75
N ARG A 284 -0.97 0.02 -19.69
CA ARG A 284 -0.44 1.35 -19.30
C ARG A 284 1.03 1.31 -18.91
N ILE A 285 1.44 0.27 -18.18
CA ILE A 285 2.84 0.05 -17.79
C ILE A 285 3.69 -0.16 -19.04
N ASP A 286 3.24 -0.98 -19.98
CA ASP A 286 3.97 -1.26 -21.23
C ASP A 286 4.17 0.03 -22.04
N THR A 287 3.11 0.79 -22.26
CA THR A 287 3.15 2.06 -22.99
C THR A 287 4.05 3.09 -22.30
N PHE A 288 3.91 3.23 -20.99
CA PHE A 288 4.69 4.21 -20.23
C PHE A 288 6.18 3.86 -20.17
N CYS A 289 6.51 2.58 -19.94
CA CYS A 289 7.90 2.11 -19.93
C CYS A 289 8.56 2.26 -21.29
N ALA A 290 7.85 1.97 -22.40
CA ALA A 290 8.37 2.17 -23.75
C ALA A 290 8.70 3.65 -24.04
N ALA A 291 7.88 4.58 -23.57
CA ALA A 291 8.15 6.01 -23.71
C ALA A 291 9.32 6.48 -22.82
N LEU A 292 9.47 5.95 -21.62
CA LEU A 292 10.62 6.22 -20.76
C LEU A 292 11.93 5.73 -21.41
N GLU A 293 11.91 4.54 -22.04
CA GLU A 293 13.05 3.99 -22.76
C GLU A 293 13.42 4.88 -23.96
N ALA A 294 12.41 5.32 -24.72
CA ALA A 294 12.61 6.25 -25.85
C ALA A 294 13.18 7.61 -25.41
N ALA A 295 12.83 8.07 -24.20
CA ALA A 295 13.38 9.28 -23.58
C ALA A 295 14.78 9.08 -22.97
N GLY A 296 15.37 7.88 -23.04
CA GLY A 296 16.66 7.55 -22.46
C GLY A 296 16.67 7.51 -20.93
N ALA A 297 15.52 7.35 -20.31
CA ALA A 297 15.40 7.23 -18.87
C ALA A 297 15.78 5.82 -18.39
N GLU A 298 16.38 5.75 -17.21
CA GLU A 298 16.48 4.50 -16.47
C GLU A 298 15.18 4.32 -15.66
N TYR A 299 14.61 3.13 -15.67
CA TYR A 299 13.37 2.86 -14.94
C TYR A 299 13.34 1.45 -14.33
N THR A 300 12.56 1.30 -13.26
CA THR A 300 12.26 -0.01 -12.68
C THR A 300 10.93 -0.49 -13.26
N ARG A 301 10.95 -1.57 -14.05
CA ARG A 301 9.73 -2.17 -14.58
C ARG A 301 8.97 -2.86 -13.43
N PRO A 302 7.74 -2.44 -13.12
CA PRO A 302 7.00 -3.04 -12.01
C PRO A 302 6.55 -4.46 -12.36
N ARG A 303 6.69 -5.39 -11.42
CA ARG A 303 6.13 -6.74 -11.47
C ARG A 303 4.75 -6.81 -10.83
N GLY A 304 4.39 -5.75 -10.06
CA GLY A 304 3.08 -5.59 -9.45
C GLY A 304 2.79 -4.16 -9.01
N GLY A 305 1.57 -3.90 -8.55
CA GLY A 305 1.11 -2.56 -8.24
C GLY A 305 0.83 -1.73 -9.49
N PHE A 306 0.98 -0.42 -9.39
CA PHE A 306 0.74 0.51 -10.51
C PHE A 306 1.68 1.73 -10.44
N TYR A 307 2.88 1.52 -9.90
CA TYR A 307 3.89 2.56 -9.80
C TYR A 307 5.10 2.21 -10.65
N VAL A 308 5.65 3.23 -11.29
CA VAL A 308 6.93 3.16 -12.00
C VAL A 308 7.85 4.21 -11.39
N MET A 309 9.06 3.82 -11.07
CA MET A 309 10.15 4.75 -10.78
C MET A 309 11.01 4.96 -12.00
N ALA A 310 11.34 6.21 -12.30
CA ALA A 310 12.21 6.56 -13.41
C ALA A 310 13.25 7.59 -12.99
N ARG A 311 14.46 7.48 -13.56
CA ARG A 311 15.56 8.42 -13.39
C ARG A 311 15.98 9.00 -14.74
N PHE A 312 16.08 10.32 -14.79
CA PHE A 312 16.49 11.06 -15.97
C PHE A 312 17.86 11.67 -15.74
N ASN A 313 18.75 11.55 -16.73
CA ASN A 313 20.11 12.05 -16.60
C ASN A 313 20.13 13.57 -16.36
N GLY A 314 20.83 14.00 -15.31
CA GLY A 314 20.91 15.43 -14.94
C GLY A 314 19.64 16.03 -14.34
N TYR A 315 18.64 15.19 -14.00
CA TYR A 315 17.37 15.62 -13.41
C TYR A 315 17.02 14.81 -12.16
N PRO A 316 17.70 15.06 -11.03
CA PRO A 316 17.45 14.32 -9.79
C PRO A 316 16.01 14.47 -9.28
N GLY A 317 15.51 13.44 -8.62
CA GLY A 317 14.13 13.35 -8.12
C GLY A 317 13.88 14.17 -6.86
N THR A 318 14.27 15.45 -6.88
CA THR A 318 14.06 16.41 -5.79
C THR A 318 12.68 17.06 -5.89
N LEU A 319 12.21 17.66 -4.79
CA LEU A 319 10.96 18.42 -4.77
C LEU A 319 10.97 19.55 -5.83
N GLY A 320 12.04 20.33 -5.91
CA GLY A 320 12.12 21.42 -6.88
C GLY A 320 12.05 20.95 -8.34
N ASN A 321 12.63 19.81 -8.66
CA ASN A 321 12.51 19.23 -10.00
C ASN A 321 11.11 18.63 -10.24
N ALA A 322 10.48 18.04 -9.23
CA ALA A 322 9.10 17.57 -9.37
C ALA A 322 8.11 18.73 -9.61
N GLU A 323 8.30 19.88 -8.95
CA GLU A 323 7.55 21.11 -9.19
C GLU A 323 7.80 21.66 -10.59
N ARG A 324 9.07 21.74 -11.03
CA ARG A 324 9.43 22.11 -12.40
C ARG A 324 8.78 21.21 -13.46
N LEU A 325 8.69 19.93 -13.21
CA LEU A 325 8.04 18.99 -14.14
C LEU A 325 6.55 19.30 -14.30
N VAL A 326 5.88 19.70 -13.22
CA VAL A 326 4.50 20.21 -13.27
C VAL A 326 4.43 21.47 -14.12
N GLU A 327 5.30 22.45 -13.87
CA GLU A 327 5.27 23.77 -14.49
C GLU A 327 5.71 23.75 -15.96
N GLU A 328 6.71 22.95 -16.33
CA GLU A 328 7.30 22.97 -17.66
C GLU A 328 6.76 21.86 -18.57
N ALA A 329 6.53 20.63 -18.04
CA ALA A 329 6.02 19.50 -18.82
C ALA A 329 4.51 19.25 -18.64
N GLY A 330 3.90 19.74 -17.55
CA GLY A 330 2.50 19.44 -17.23
C GLY A 330 2.29 17.98 -16.80
N VAL A 331 3.28 17.40 -16.13
CA VAL A 331 3.21 16.06 -15.54
C VAL A 331 3.58 16.15 -14.06
N ALA A 332 2.73 15.64 -13.19
CA ALA A 332 3.00 15.59 -11.77
C ALA A 332 3.48 14.20 -11.37
N GLY A 333 4.74 14.07 -10.97
CA GLY A 333 5.34 12.88 -10.37
C GLY A 333 5.69 13.13 -8.90
N MET A 334 5.93 12.06 -8.14
CA MET A 334 6.44 12.18 -6.77
C MET A 334 7.96 12.20 -6.77
N PRO A 335 8.58 13.14 -6.05
CA PRO A 335 10.03 13.13 -5.88
C PRO A 335 10.49 11.88 -5.12
N GLY A 336 11.59 11.29 -5.56
CA GLY A 336 12.14 10.06 -5.00
C GLY A 336 12.62 10.23 -3.56
N GLU A 337 13.10 11.41 -3.19
CA GLU A 337 13.48 11.76 -1.82
C GLU A 337 12.34 11.57 -0.79
N THR A 338 11.08 11.51 -1.25
CA THR A 338 9.92 11.20 -0.40
C THR A 338 9.97 9.77 0.15
N PHE A 339 10.63 8.86 -0.56
CA PHE A 339 10.58 7.43 -0.27
C PHE A 339 11.82 6.89 0.45
N GLY A 340 12.84 7.71 0.65
CA GLY A 340 14.08 7.33 1.32
C GLY A 340 15.32 7.89 0.62
N GLU A 341 16.49 7.42 1.03
CA GLU A 341 17.77 7.93 0.54
C GLU A 341 18.23 7.24 -0.75
N SER A 342 17.85 5.97 -0.93
CA SER A 342 18.30 5.14 -2.07
C SER A 342 17.72 5.57 -3.42
N ARG A 343 16.68 6.40 -3.44
CA ARG A 343 15.95 6.82 -4.65
C ARG A 343 15.83 8.33 -4.84
N THR A 344 16.70 9.13 -4.25
CA THR A 344 16.71 10.59 -4.38
C THR A 344 16.89 11.11 -5.80
N GLU A 345 17.51 10.28 -6.68
CA GLU A 345 17.68 10.59 -8.11
C GLU A 345 16.44 10.22 -8.96
N TRP A 346 15.42 9.60 -8.38
CA TRP A 346 14.28 9.02 -9.08
C TRP A 346 13.01 9.84 -8.89
N LEU A 347 12.11 9.74 -9.84
CA LEU A 347 10.72 10.20 -9.74
C LEU A 347 9.80 8.98 -9.76
N ARG A 348 8.72 8.98 -8.96
CA ARG A 348 7.69 7.95 -9.01
C ARG A 348 6.45 8.45 -9.73
N PHE A 349 5.92 7.63 -10.64
CA PHE A 349 4.70 7.87 -11.39
C PHE A 349 3.65 6.81 -11.07
N ALA A 350 2.40 7.24 -10.77
CA ALA A 350 1.26 6.36 -10.56
C ALA A 350 0.45 6.26 -11.85
N LEU A 351 0.27 5.04 -12.38
CA LEU A 351 -0.37 4.80 -13.68
C LEU A 351 -1.90 4.62 -13.59
N VAL A 352 -2.50 5.09 -12.51
CA VAL A 352 -3.95 5.07 -12.27
C VAL A 352 -4.60 6.35 -12.79
N THR A 353 -4.33 6.68 -14.06
CA THR A 353 -4.91 7.78 -14.80
C THR A 353 -5.16 7.37 -16.24
N PRO A 354 -6.30 7.76 -16.87
CA PRO A 354 -6.56 7.46 -18.28
C PRO A 354 -5.61 8.22 -19.23
N ARG A 355 -4.86 9.20 -18.68
CA ARG A 355 -3.92 10.04 -19.42
C ARG A 355 -2.46 9.57 -19.30
N ALA A 356 -2.23 8.30 -18.96
CA ALA A 356 -0.87 7.77 -18.77
C ALA A 356 -0.02 7.85 -20.05
N GLU A 357 -0.61 7.60 -21.22
CA GLU A 357 0.04 7.74 -22.53
C GLU A 357 0.42 9.21 -22.82
N GLU A 358 -0.51 10.12 -22.59
CA GLU A 358 -0.25 11.55 -22.73
C GLU A 358 0.88 12.07 -21.82
N ALA A 359 0.91 11.57 -20.58
CA ALA A 359 2.01 11.88 -19.65
C ALA A 359 3.35 11.36 -20.17
N ALA A 360 3.36 10.15 -20.72
CA ALA A 360 4.55 9.55 -21.33
C ALA A 360 5.08 10.40 -22.52
N ASP A 361 4.19 10.86 -23.39
CA ASP A 361 4.55 11.73 -24.52
C ASP A 361 5.11 13.07 -24.06
N ARG A 362 4.49 13.68 -23.02
CA ARG A 362 4.97 14.93 -22.43
C ARG A 362 6.35 14.79 -21.79
N LEU A 363 6.61 13.68 -21.09
CA LEU A 363 7.92 13.38 -20.53
C LEU A 363 8.96 13.17 -21.62
N ALA A 364 8.65 12.39 -22.67
CA ALA A 364 9.54 12.19 -23.80
C ALA A 364 9.90 13.51 -24.48
N ALA A 365 8.94 14.40 -24.70
CA ALA A 365 9.18 15.69 -25.30
C ALA A 365 9.99 16.65 -24.38
N PHE A 366 9.84 16.55 -23.07
CA PHE A 366 10.54 17.41 -22.12
C PHE A 366 12.02 17.00 -21.95
N PHE A 367 12.33 15.71 -22.04
CA PHE A 367 13.69 15.17 -21.85
C PHE A 367 14.43 14.91 -23.17
N ALA A 368 13.80 15.11 -24.35
CA ALA A 368 14.45 15.05 -25.66
C ALA A 368 15.44 16.22 -25.86
#